data_7922d4dd4197c297804cb5ecf25e1fb2
#
_entry.id   7922d4dd4197c297804cb5ecf25e1fb2
#
_cell.length_a   1.000
_cell.length_b   1.000
_cell.length_c   1.000
_cell.angle_alpha   90.00
_cell.angle_beta   90.00
_cell.angle_gamma   90.00
#
_symmetry.space_group_name_H-M   'P 1'
#
loop_
_entity.id
_entity.type
_entity.pdbx_description
1 polymer ?
#
loop_
_entity_poly.entity_id
_entity_poly.type
_entity_poly.pdbx_seq_one_letter_code
_entity_poly.pdbx_strand_id
1 'polypeptide(L)'
;MTAHTSPASAARPGRRPGTSTTRQAILTAARARFAADGFTGTTIRRVAGDAGVDASLVMQFFRSKNELFAAVMAVPADALTHFSDAFEGTDDGLGERVVRAFLDVWEGDARTSEPLMAMLRGAIVNEQANEQLREFIQERFFAAAVSSRNADADEGADADADAVDGDAMLRAGIVSSMLVGLVVGRGVVGVPTLAEAEREKLIMLVGPAVQSVLVPTP
;
A
#
# COMPACT_ATOMS: atom_id res chain seq x y z
N MET A 1 26.23 63.64 30.23
CA MET A 1 26.04 62.16 30.31
C MET A 1 24.74 61.88 29.59
N THR A 2 24.83 61.52 28.31
CA THR A 2 23.71 61.19 27.45
C THR A 2 23.72 59.71 27.19
N ALA A 3 22.69 58.99 27.69
CA ALA A 3 22.54 57.57 27.52
C ALA A 3 22.02 57.26 26.12
N HIS A 4 22.78 56.48 25.33
CA HIS A 4 22.37 55.92 24.04
C HIS A 4 21.56 54.63 24.31
N THR A 5 20.28 54.70 24.02
CA THR A 5 19.39 53.52 23.99
C THR A 5 19.54 52.85 22.62
N SER A 6 20.08 51.63 22.59
CA SER A 6 20.12 50.77 21.37
C SER A 6 18.75 50.25 21.05
N PRO A 7 18.31 50.23 19.74
CA PRO A 7 17.05 49.62 19.36
C PRO A 7 17.16 48.10 19.30
N ALA A 8 16.12 47.43 19.84
CA ALA A 8 15.96 46.00 19.83
C ALA A 8 15.98 45.43 18.41
N SER A 9 16.77 44.36 18.20
CA SER A 9 16.85 43.60 16.98
C SER A 9 15.51 42.95 16.69
N ALA A 10 14.86 43.34 15.60
CA ALA A 10 13.67 42.69 15.10
C ALA A 10 13.98 41.24 14.68
N ALA A 11 13.27 40.28 15.26
CA ALA A 11 13.35 38.88 14.90
C ALA A 11 13.02 38.68 13.43
N ARG A 12 13.94 38.07 12.67
CA ARG A 12 13.74 37.71 11.27
C ARG A 12 12.62 36.65 11.18
N PRO A 13 11.62 36.82 10.30
CA PRO A 13 10.58 35.82 10.09
C PRO A 13 11.24 34.53 9.57
N GLY A 14 10.88 33.41 10.20
CA GLY A 14 11.38 32.08 9.90
C GLY A 14 11.25 31.72 8.42
N ARG A 15 12.28 31.03 7.93
CA ARG A 15 12.40 30.49 6.58
C ARG A 15 11.12 29.71 6.26
N ARG A 16 10.40 30.10 5.19
CA ARG A 16 9.22 29.37 4.69
C ARG A 16 9.60 27.90 4.50
N PRO A 17 8.79 26.94 4.99
CA PRO A 17 9.02 25.53 4.72
C PRO A 17 9.17 25.31 3.22
N GLY A 18 10.18 24.55 2.79
CA GLY A 18 10.38 24.23 1.38
C GLY A 18 9.15 23.49 0.82
N THR A 19 8.93 23.57 -0.49
CA THR A 19 7.79 22.93 -1.19
C THR A 19 7.65 21.44 -0.85
N SER A 20 8.74 20.73 -0.61
CA SER A 20 8.78 19.32 -0.17
C SER A 20 8.17 19.14 1.22
N THR A 21 8.52 19.99 2.18
CA THR A 21 7.99 19.92 3.56
C THR A 21 6.49 20.21 3.60
N THR A 22 6.04 21.18 2.81
CA THR A 22 4.61 21.52 2.71
C THR A 22 3.81 20.39 2.07
N ARG A 23 4.30 19.79 0.99
CA ARG A 23 3.66 18.64 0.36
C ARG A 23 3.52 17.47 1.34
N GLN A 24 4.57 17.19 2.10
CA GLN A 24 4.54 16.12 3.11
C GLN A 24 3.56 16.42 4.26
N ALA A 25 3.46 17.65 4.72
CA ALA A 25 2.48 18.05 5.75
C ALA A 25 1.03 17.84 5.25
N ILE A 26 0.76 18.20 3.98
CA ILE A 26 -0.55 17.96 3.36
C ILE A 26 -0.87 16.47 3.27
N LEU A 27 0.08 15.62 2.83
CA LEU A 27 -0.11 14.17 2.75
C LEU A 27 -0.36 13.55 4.12
N THR A 28 0.35 13.99 5.16
CA THR A 28 0.17 13.51 6.54
C THR A 28 -1.23 13.86 7.06
N ALA A 29 -1.66 15.11 6.89
CA ALA A 29 -2.99 15.55 7.29
C ALA A 29 -4.10 14.82 6.49
N ALA A 30 -3.90 14.64 5.18
CA ALA A 30 -4.84 13.93 4.32
C ALA A 30 -4.97 12.46 4.72
N ARG A 31 -3.85 11.78 5.04
CA ARG A 31 -3.85 10.39 5.52
C ARG A 31 -4.70 10.24 6.78
N ALA A 32 -4.47 11.10 7.77
CA ALA A 32 -5.24 11.08 9.01
C ALA A 32 -6.75 11.31 8.77
N ARG A 33 -7.09 12.25 7.88
CA ARG A 33 -8.49 12.53 7.54
C ARG A 33 -9.16 11.41 6.77
N PHE A 34 -8.51 10.85 5.76
CA PHE A 34 -9.07 9.72 5.02
C PHE A 34 -9.24 8.47 5.89
N ALA A 35 -8.34 8.25 6.84
CA ALA A 35 -8.46 7.15 7.81
C ALA A 35 -9.64 7.35 8.78
N ALA A 36 -9.87 8.58 9.25
CA ALA A 36 -10.90 8.90 10.25
C ALA A 36 -12.29 9.09 9.63
N ASP A 37 -12.39 9.89 8.56
CA ASP A 37 -13.66 10.37 7.98
C ASP A 37 -14.03 9.61 6.68
N GLY A 38 -13.15 8.74 6.18
CA GLY A 38 -13.27 8.10 4.87
C GLY A 38 -13.10 9.08 3.70
N PHE A 39 -13.17 8.58 2.47
CA PHE A 39 -13.06 9.42 1.28
C PHE A 39 -14.18 10.47 1.23
N THR A 40 -15.44 10.05 1.38
CA THR A 40 -16.61 10.95 1.25
C THR A 40 -16.63 12.06 2.29
N GLY A 41 -16.33 11.75 3.55
CA GLY A 41 -16.34 12.70 4.67
C GLY A 41 -15.17 13.68 4.68
N THR A 42 -14.07 13.35 3.99
CA THR A 42 -12.89 14.23 3.91
C THR A 42 -13.09 15.33 2.88
N THR A 43 -12.70 16.57 3.23
CA THR A 43 -12.71 17.72 2.31
C THR A 43 -11.34 18.37 2.23
N ILE A 44 -11.03 18.96 1.06
CA ILE A 44 -9.77 19.71 0.84
C ILE A 44 -9.58 20.82 1.90
N ARG A 45 -10.66 21.49 2.31
CA ARG A 45 -10.59 22.56 3.34
C ARG A 45 -10.17 22.01 4.71
N ARG A 46 -10.69 20.83 5.11
CA ARG A 46 -10.31 20.19 6.38
C ARG A 46 -8.86 19.75 6.35
N VAL A 47 -8.42 19.12 5.26
CA VAL A 47 -7.02 18.72 5.08
C VAL A 47 -6.10 19.93 5.14
N ALA A 48 -6.44 21.03 4.46
CA ALA A 48 -5.66 22.26 4.47
C ALA A 48 -5.54 22.85 5.89
N GLY A 49 -6.66 22.89 6.63
CA GLY A 49 -6.68 23.36 8.02
C GLY A 49 -5.74 22.53 8.92
N ASP A 50 -5.79 21.20 8.82
CA ASP A 50 -4.92 20.32 9.62
C ASP A 50 -3.44 20.42 9.22
N ALA A 51 -3.18 20.65 7.93
CA ALA A 51 -1.83 20.86 7.42
C ALA A 51 -1.28 22.27 7.68
N GLY A 52 -2.08 23.21 8.21
CA GLY A 52 -1.69 24.60 8.43
C GLY A 52 -1.43 25.38 7.15
N VAL A 53 -2.17 25.08 6.08
CA VAL A 53 -2.01 25.72 4.76
C VAL A 53 -3.35 26.16 4.18
N ASP A 54 -3.32 26.98 3.10
CA ASP A 54 -4.53 27.34 2.38
C ASP A 54 -5.02 26.21 1.47
N ALA A 55 -6.33 26.09 1.29
CA ALA A 55 -6.95 25.10 0.41
C ALA A 55 -6.50 25.23 -1.06
N SER A 56 -6.21 26.48 -1.51
CA SER A 56 -5.66 26.74 -2.83
C SER A 56 -4.29 26.11 -3.01
N LEU A 57 -3.46 26.10 -1.97
CA LEU A 57 -2.14 25.46 -2.01
C LEU A 57 -2.25 23.94 -2.11
N VAL A 58 -3.20 23.33 -1.40
CA VAL A 58 -3.49 21.89 -1.57
C VAL A 58 -3.87 21.59 -3.01
N MET A 59 -4.75 22.41 -3.61
CA MET A 59 -5.18 22.24 -5.01
C MET A 59 -4.06 22.49 -6.03
N GLN A 60 -3.04 23.27 -5.70
CA GLN A 60 -1.85 23.41 -6.55
C GLN A 60 -1.00 22.14 -6.58
N PHE A 61 -0.90 21.41 -5.44
CA PHE A 61 -0.13 20.18 -5.37
C PHE A 61 -0.86 18.96 -5.95
N PHE A 62 -2.18 18.89 -5.76
CA PHE A 62 -2.94 17.66 -6.00
C PHE A 62 -4.18 17.86 -6.88
N ARG A 63 -4.38 19.02 -7.50
CA ARG A 63 -5.46 19.38 -8.46
C ARG A 63 -6.88 18.92 -8.07
N SER A 64 -7.04 17.79 -7.43
CA SER A 64 -8.32 17.22 -7.01
C SER A 64 -8.20 16.42 -5.71
N LYS A 65 -9.36 16.13 -5.05
CA LYS A 65 -9.41 15.23 -3.90
C LYS A 65 -9.02 13.80 -4.29
N ASN A 66 -9.33 13.37 -5.52
CA ASN A 66 -8.96 12.07 -6.04
C ASN A 66 -7.43 11.94 -6.19
N GLU A 67 -6.77 12.95 -6.77
CA GLU A 67 -5.30 12.96 -6.87
C GLU A 67 -4.63 13.01 -5.48
N LEU A 68 -5.18 13.76 -4.54
CA LEU A 68 -4.70 13.77 -3.17
C LEU A 68 -4.86 12.40 -2.51
N PHE A 69 -6.01 11.75 -2.72
CA PHE A 69 -6.27 10.41 -2.22
C PHE A 69 -5.30 9.38 -2.82
N ALA A 70 -5.12 9.39 -4.14
CA ALA A 70 -4.16 8.54 -4.83
C ALA A 70 -2.73 8.72 -4.27
N ALA A 71 -2.31 9.97 -4.06
CA ALA A 71 -0.99 10.26 -3.50
C ALA A 71 -0.82 9.81 -2.04
N VAL A 72 -1.90 9.80 -1.25
CA VAL A 72 -1.90 9.27 0.12
C VAL A 72 -1.82 7.74 0.13
N MET A 73 -2.50 7.10 -0.82
CA MET A 73 -2.54 5.63 -0.97
C MET A 73 -1.31 5.07 -1.69
N ALA A 74 -0.44 5.93 -2.24
CA ALA A 74 0.78 5.48 -2.89
C ALA A 74 1.67 4.74 -1.88
N VAL A 75 1.86 3.44 -2.12
CA VAL A 75 2.76 2.60 -1.34
C VAL A 75 4.20 2.88 -1.78
N PRO A 76 5.15 3.05 -0.85
CA PRO A 76 6.55 3.23 -1.20
C PRO A 76 7.07 2.07 -2.06
N ALA A 77 7.80 2.38 -3.13
CA ALA A 77 8.27 1.37 -4.08
C ALA A 77 9.24 0.36 -3.42
N ASP A 78 10.04 0.82 -2.47
CA ASP A 78 10.97 -0.01 -1.69
C ASP A 78 10.25 -1.05 -0.81
N ALA A 79 9.07 -0.70 -0.28
CA ALA A 79 8.27 -1.64 0.51
C ALA A 79 7.73 -2.83 -0.32
N LEU A 80 7.64 -2.67 -1.63
CA LEU A 80 7.11 -3.68 -2.54
C LEU A 80 8.21 -4.55 -3.17
N THR A 81 9.46 -4.12 -3.12
CA THR A 81 10.60 -4.90 -3.61
C THR A 81 10.70 -6.22 -2.88
N HIS A 82 10.62 -6.22 -1.55
CA HIS A 82 10.66 -7.43 -0.73
C HIS A 82 9.52 -8.41 -1.02
N PHE A 83 8.36 -7.89 -1.48
CA PHE A 83 7.27 -8.75 -1.90
C PHE A 83 7.59 -9.46 -3.23
N SER A 84 8.18 -8.75 -4.18
CA SER A 84 8.62 -9.35 -5.45
C SER A 84 9.73 -10.39 -5.23
N ASP A 85 10.68 -10.10 -4.33
CA ASP A 85 11.78 -11.03 -3.99
C ASP A 85 11.27 -12.37 -3.42
N ALA A 86 10.07 -12.40 -2.82
CA ALA A 86 9.47 -13.62 -2.29
C ALA A 86 9.13 -14.66 -3.37
N PHE A 87 8.97 -14.22 -4.61
CA PHE A 87 8.72 -15.09 -5.76
C PHE A 87 10.01 -15.61 -6.42
N GLU A 88 11.17 -15.07 -6.04
CA GLU A 88 12.45 -15.54 -6.56
C GLU A 88 12.89 -16.86 -5.91
N GLY A 89 13.62 -17.68 -6.66
CA GLY A 89 14.17 -18.94 -6.19
C GLY A 89 13.31 -20.16 -6.52
N THR A 90 13.49 -21.25 -5.78
CA THR A 90 12.82 -22.52 -6.05
C THR A 90 11.36 -22.50 -5.61
N ASP A 91 10.54 -23.33 -6.21
CA ASP A 91 9.14 -23.54 -5.84
C ASP A 91 8.96 -24.08 -4.42
N ASP A 92 9.99 -24.71 -3.85
CA ASP A 92 9.94 -25.20 -2.48
C ASP A 92 9.81 -24.06 -1.46
N GLY A 93 8.78 -24.12 -0.64
CA GLY A 93 8.47 -23.09 0.36
C GLY A 93 7.98 -21.73 -0.19
N LEU A 94 7.67 -21.65 -1.49
CA LEU A 94 7.17 -20.43 -2.12
C LEU A 94 5.93 -19.87 -1.38
N GLY A 95 5.00 -20.73 -1.01
CA GLY A 95 3.79 -20.33 -0.30
C GLY A 95 4.06 -19.63 1.03
N GLU A 96 5.00 -20.15 1.82
CA GLU A 96 5.39 -19.49 3.10
C GLU A 96 6.10 -18.15 2.85
N ARG A 97 7.00 -18.08 1.86
CA ARG A 97 7.67 -16.83 1.49
C ARG A 97 6.69 -15.76 1.09
N VAL A 98 5.72 -16.10 0.24
CA VAL A 98 4.69 -15.17 -0.25
C VAL A 98 3.78 -14.71 0.89
N VAL A 99 3.30 -15.60 1.76
CA VAL A 99 2.48 -15.23 2.92
C VAL A 99 3.25 -14.31 3.87
N ARG A 100 4.51 -14.63 4.16
CA ARG A 100 5.39 -13.84 5.03
C ARG A 100 5.58 -12.44 4.48
N ALA A 101 6.01 -12.32 3.23
CA ALA A 101 6.22 -11.04 2.56
C ALA A 101 4.94 -10.21 2.46
N PHE A 102 3.80 -10.85 2.20
CA PHE A 102 2.50 -10.18 2.21
C PHE A 102 2.16 -9.57 3.57
N LEU A 103 2.31 -10.35 4.64
CA LEU A 103 2.07 -9.85 6.01
C LEU A 103 3.08 -8.78 6.41
N ASP A 104 4.33 -8.82 5.94
CA ASP A 104 5.31 -7.75 6.15
C ASP A 104 4.85 -6.42 5.55
N VAL A 105 4.30 -6.46 4.34
CA VAL A 105 3.79 -5.27 3.65
C VAL A 105 2.54 -4.71 4.38
N TRP A 106 1.63 -5.57 4.80
CA TRP A 106 0.33 -5.16 5.34
C TRP A 106 0.31 -4.89 6.85
N GLU A 107 1.20 -5.50 7.61
CA GLU A 107 1.23 -5.42 9.09
C GLU A 107 2.58 -4.90 9.63
N GLY A 108 3.55 -4.62 8.76
CA GLY A 108 4.88 -4.17 9.13
C GLY A 108 4.96 -2.67 9.42
N ASP A 109 5.85 -1.96 8.71
CA ASP A 109 6.06 -0.52 8.90
C ASP A 109 4.76 0.28 8.66
N ALA A 110 4.39 1.14 9.61
CA ALA A 110 3.19 1.98 9.54
C ALA A 110 3.14 2.86 8.29
N ARG A 111 4.29 3.28 7.75
CA ARG A 111 4.36 4.07 6.51
C ARG A 111 3.82 3.31 5.30
N THR A 112 3.85 2.00 5.34
CA THR A 112 3.37 1.10 4.28
C THR A 112 1.99 0.56 4.61
N SER A 113 1.82 0.01 5.82
CA SER A 113 0.61 -0.69 6.23
C SER A 113 -0.60 0.25 6.40
N GLU A 114 -0.42 1.45 6.95
CA GLU A 114 -1.52 2.40 7.13
C GLU A 114 -2.20 2.83 5.82
N PRO A 115 -1.46 3.24 4.76
CA PRO A 115 -2.06 3.55 3.46
C PRO A 115 -2.82 2.36 2.85
N LEU A 116 -2.24 1.16 2.91
CA LEU A 116 -2.87 -0.05 2.38
C LEU A 116 -4.15 -0.39 3.12
N MET A 117 -4.14 -0.32 4.45
CA MET A 117 -5.33 -0.55 5.27
C MET A 117 -6.41 0.51 5.03
N ALA A 118 -6.04 1.76 4.82
CA ALA A 118 -6.98 2.83 4.47
C ALA A 118 -7.58 2.60 3.08
N MET A 119 -6.79 2.19 2.10
CA MET A 119 -7.25 1.83 0.76
C MET A 119 -8.22 0.65 0.82
N LEU A 120 -7.88 -0.41 1.56
CA LEU A 120 -8.71 -1.60 1.72
C LEU A 120 -10.06 -1.28 2.37
N ARG A 121 -10.07 -0.49 3.45
CA ARG A 121 -11.32 -0.02 4.09
C ARG A 121 -12.14 0.88 3.16
N GLY A 122 -11.48 1.70 2.38
CA GLY A 122 -12.11 2.58 1.40
C GLY A 122 -12.70 1.85 0.21
N ALA A 123 -12.09 0.76 -0.24
CA ALA A 123 -12.48 0.01 -1.44
C ALA A 123 -13.91 -0.55 -1.38
N ILE A 124 -14.42 -0.82 -0.17
CA ILE A 124 -15.78 -1.35 0.04
C ILE A 124 -16.85 -0.29 -0.26
N VAL A 125 -16.56 1.00 -0.01
CA VAL A 125 -17.54 2.08 -0.05
C VAL A 125 -17.25 3.17 -1.08
N ASN A 126 -16.12 3.06 -1.77
CA ASN A 126 -15.64 4.09 -2.69
C ASN A 126 -15.01 3.46 -3.95
N GLU A 127 -15.58 3.77 -5.11
CA GLU A 127 -15.14 3.24 -6.40
C GLU A 127 -13.68 3.61 -6.73
N GLN A 128 -13.24 4.82 -6.40
CA GLN A 128 -11.85 5.25 -6.62
C GLN A 128 -10.86 4.44 -5.79
N ALA A 129 -11.19 4.14 -4.52
CA ALA A 129 -10.35 3.30 -3.67
C ALA A 129 -10.36 1.83 -4.14
N ASN A 130 -11.50 1.36 -4.65
CA ASN A 130 -11.62 0.03 -5.25
C ASN A 130 -10.74 -0.09 -6.50
N GLU A 131 -10.76 0.90 -7.39
CA GLU A 131 -9.91 0.93 -8.58
C GLU A 131 -8.42 0.91 -8.21
N GLN A 132 -8.00 1.75 -7.25
CA GLN A 132 -6.62 1.77 -6.79
C GLN A 132 -6.17 0.45 -6.15
N LEU A 133 -7.05 -0.20 -5.36
CA LEU A 133 -6.76 -1.52 -4.82
C LEU A 133 -6.62 -2.58 -5.92
N ARG A 134 -7.48 -2.52 -6.94
CA ARG A 134 -7.42 -3.40 -8.11
C ARG A 134 -6.13 -3.20 -8.88
N GLU A 135 -5.78 -1.95 -9.22
CA GLU A 135 -4.52 -1.60 -9.89
C GLU A 135 -3.31 -2.09 -9.07
N PHE A 136 -3.31 -1.84 -7.76
CA PHE A 136 -2.25 -2.30 -6.87
C PHE A 136 -2.08 -3.83 -6.90
N ILE A 137 -3.18 -4.59 -6.82
CA ILE A 137 -3.14 -6.05 -6.89
C ILE A 137 -2.63 -6.51 -8.26
N GLN A 138 -3.14 -5.92 -9.36
CA GLN A 138 -2.75 -6.30 -10.71
C GLN A 138 -1.26 -6.01 -10.98
N GLU A 139 -0.80 -4.80 -10.71
CA GLU A 139 0.57 -4.38 -11.02
C GLU A 139 1.62 -5.11 -10.17
N ARG A 140 1.28 -5.49 -8.94
CA ARG A 140 2.27 -5.99 -7.99
C ARG A 140 2.20 -7.49 -7.78
N PHE A 141 0.99 -8.04 -7.66
CA PHE A 141 0.83 -9.47 -7.44
C PHE A 141 1.02 -10.28 -8.72
N PHE A 142 0.39 -9.81 -9.81
CA PHE A 142 0.50 -10.53 -11.08
C PHE A 142 1.87 -10.37 -11.72
N ALA A 143 2.46 -9.17 -11.71
CA ALA A 143 3.80 -8.96 -12.25
C ALA A 143 4.84 -9.86 -11.55
N ALA A 144 4.78 -9.99 -10.22
CA ALA A 144 5.68 -10.84 -9.47
C ALA A 144 5.45 -12.34 -9.76
N ALA A 145 4.18 -12.79 -9.81
CA ALA A 145 3.84 -14.18 -10.07
C ALA A 145 4.17 -14.66 -11.49
N VAL A 146 4.07 -13.76 -12.48
CA VAL A 146 4.39 -14.08 -13.89
C VAL A 146 5.90 -14.03 -14.14
N SER A 147 6.62 -13.06 -13.57
CA SER A 147 8.07 -12.92 -13.76
C SER A 147 8.86 -14.12 -13.23
N SER A 148 8.43 -14.74 -12.13
CA SER A 148 9.11 -15.90 -11.54
C SER A 148 9.03 -17.15 -12.45
N ARG A 149 7.95 -17.31 -13.21
CA ARG A 149 7.75 -18.47 -14.09
C ARG A 149 8.42 -18.35 -15.44
N ASN A 150 8.53 -17.12 -15.98
CA ASN A 150 9.22 -16.88 -17.24
C ASN A 150 10.73 -17.06 -17.12
N ALA A 151 11.28 -17.07 -15.91
CA ALA A 151 12.69 -17.37 -15.66
C ALA A 151 13.02 -18.87 -15.81
N ASP A 152 12.01 -19.75 -15.65
CA ASP A 152 12.18 -21.23 -15.72
C ASP A 152 11.62 -21.83 -17.03
N ALA A 153 10.98 -21.04 -17.90
CA ALA A 153 10.47 -21.51 -19.18
C ALA A 153 11.61 -21.59 -20.20
N ASP A 154 11.96 -22.83 -20.57
CA ASP A 154 12.89 -23.16 -21.67
C ASP A 154 12.34 -22.61 -23.00
N GLU A 155 13.22 -22.07 -23.88
CA GLU A 155 12.91 -21.32 -25.11
C GLU A 155 12.22 -22.15 -26.22
N GLY A 156 11.24 -22.99 -25.91
CA GLY A 156 10.73 -24.00 -26.86
C GLY A 156 9.22 -24.15 -27.04
N ALA A 157 8.34 -23.40 -26.38
CA ALA A 157 6.89 -23.67 -26.41
C ALA A 157 6.05 -22.51 -26.98
N ASP A 158 5.94 -22.44 -28.29
CA ASP A 158 5.24 -21.34 -29.02
C ASP A 158 3.70 -21.50 -29.17
N ALA A 159 3.05 -22.54 -28.69
CA ALA A 159 1.64 -22.78 -28.99
C ALA A 159 0.64 -22.71 -27.83
N ASP A 160 1.11 -22.73 -26.56
CA ASP A 160 0.25 -22.71 -25.36
C ASP A 160 0.55 -21.55 -24.39
N ALA A 161 1.39 -20.61 -24.76
CA ALA A 161 1.83 -19.54 -23.89
C ALA A 161 0.66 -18.70 -23.31
N ASP A 162 -0.33 -18.35 -24.12
CA ASP A 162 -1.51 -17.56 -23.70
C ASP A 162 -2.39 -18.33 -22.71
N ALA A 163 -2.53 -19.64 -22.84
CA ALA A 163 -3.31 -20.47 -21.93
C ALA A 163 -2.59 -20.70 -20.59
N VAL A 164 -1.28 -20.90 -20.63
CA VAL A 164 -0.41 -21.04 -19.44
C VAL A 164 -0.37 -19.73 -18.66
N ASP A 165 -0.29 -18.60 -19.34
CA ASP A 165 -0.30 -17.27 -18.72
C ASP A 165 -1.67 -16.98 -18.05
N GLY A 166 -2.80 -17.37 -18.70
CA GLY A 166 -4.12 -17.24 -18.13
C GLY A 166 -4.36 -18.03 -16.85
N ASP A 167 -3.85 -19.27 -16.76
CA ASP A 167 -3.95 -20.09 -15.55
C ASP A 167 -3.08 -19.55 -14.41
N ALA A 168 -1.86 -19.09 -14.73
CA ALA A 168 -0.99 -18.43 -13.76
C ALA A 168 -1.59 -17.16 -13.19
N MET A 169 -2.22 -16.33 -14.04
CA MET A 169 -2.94 -15.13 -13.60
C MET A 169 -4.14 -15.47 -12.69
N LEU A 170 -4.91 -16.50 -13.03
CA LEU A 170 -6.03 -16.96 -12.20
C LEU A 170 -5.55 -17.43 -10.82
N ARG A 171 -4.47 -18.21 -10.76
CA ARG A 171 -3.86 -18.67 -9.49
C ARG A 171 -3.37 -17.50 -8.65
N ALA A 172 -2.68 -16.53 -9.27
CA ALA A 172 -2.26 -15.30 -8.61
C ALA A 172 -3.47 -14.52 -8.07
N GLY A 173 -4.56 -14.44 -8.82
CA GLY A 173 -5.82 -13.83 -8.39
C GLY A 173 -6.45 -14.54 -7.20
N ILE A 174 -6.48 -15.87 -7.19
CA ILE A 174 -6.98 -16.67 -6.05
C ILE A 174 -6.12 -16.42 -4.82
N VAL A 175 -4.79 -16.50 -4.92
CA VAL A 175 -3.88 -16.26 -3.81
C VAL A 175 -4.02 -14.85 -3.27
N SER A 176 -4.09 -13.82 -4.14
CA SER A 176 -4.35 -12.44 -3.71
C SER A 176 -5.64 -12.34 -2.90
N SER A 177 -6.71 -12.97 -3.38
CA SER A 177 -8.01 -12.96 -2.71
C SER A 177 -7.96 -13.63 -1.34
N MET A 178 -7.25 -14.76 -1.22
CA MET A 178 -7.02 -15.44 0.07
C MET A 178 -6.28 -14.55 1.06
N LEU A 179 -5.20 -13.92 0.62
CA LEU A 179 -4.34 -13.09 1.47
C LEU A 179 -5.01 -11.76 1.86
N VAL A 180 -5.68 -11.11 0.91
CA VAL A 180 -6.48 -9.90 1.21
C VAL A 180 -7.62 -10.26 2.16
N GLY A 181 -8.30 -11.41 1.97
CA GLY A 181 -9.32 -11.92 2.89
C GLY A 181 -8.80 -12.14 4.31
N LEU A 182 -7.56 -12.65 4.46
CA LEU A 182 -6.91 -12.81 5.76
C LEU A 182 -6.72 -11.45 6.46
N VAL A 183 -6.19 -10.46 5.75
CA VAL A 183 -5.97 -9.10 6.31
C VAL A 183 -7.30 -8.41 6.62
N VAL A 184 -8.32 -8.57 5.77
CA VAL A 184 -9.68 -8.06 6.03
C VAL A 184 -10.25 -8.67 7.31
N GLY A 185 -10.19 -9.99 7.43
CA GLY A 185 -10.68 -10.70 8.61
C GLY A 185 -9.96 -10.26 9.89
N ARG A 186 -8.65 -10.06 9.80
CA ARG A 186 -7.78 -9.70 10.93
C ARG A 186 -7.87 -8.22 11.30
N GLY A 187 -7.73 -7.32 10.33
CA GLY A 187 -7.52 -5.88 10.57
C GLY A 187 -8.72 -4.98 10.28
N VAL A 188 -9.73 -5.47 9.53
CA VAL A 188 -10.94 -4.68 9.20
C VAL A 188 -12.16 -5.21 9.95
N VAL A 189 -12.45 -6.51 9.84
CA VAL A 189 -13.57 -7.16 10.54
C VAL A 189 -13.23 -7.42 12.01
N GLY A 190 -11.95 -7.71 12.31
CA GLY A 190 -11.49 -7.98 13.66
C GLY A 190 -12.00 -9.32 14.18
N VAL A 191 -11.98 -10.38 13.35
CA VAL A 191 -12.34 -11.74 13.78
C VAL A 191 -11.40 -12.15 14.92
N PRO A 192 -11.88 -12.39 16.15
CA PRO A 192 -11.02 -12.54 17.33
C PRO A 192 -9.92 -13.58 17.17
N THR A 193 -10.26 -14.76 16.65
CA THR A 193 -9.30 -15.85 16.43
C THR A 193 -8.20 -15.51 15.42
N LEU A 194 -8.48 -14.62 14.46
CA LEU A 194 -7.50 -14.14 13.49
C LEU A 194 -6.70 -12.94 14.04
N ALA A 195 -7.36 -12.01 14.73
CA ALA A 195 -6.73 -10.82 15.27
C ALA A 195 -5.69 -11.15 16.34
N GLU A 196 -5.98 -12.16 17.18
CA GLU A 196 -5.13 -12.62 18.27
C GLU A 196 -4.08 -13.67 17.84
N ALA A 197 -4.20 -14.22 16.63
CA ALA A 197 -3.28 -15.24 16.15
C ALA A 197 -1.86 -14.69 15.98
N GLU A 198 -0.88 -15.42 16.44
CA GLU A 198 0.53 -15.14 16.17
C GLU A 198 0.82 -15.23 14.66
N ARG A 199 1.62 -14.31 14.15
CA ARG A 199 1.93 -14.22 12.75
C ARG A 199 2.54 -15.49 12.17
N GLU A 200 3.51 -16.09 12.86
CA GLU A 200 4.14 -17.33 12.43
C GLU A 200 3.14 -18.49 12.31
N LYS A 201 2.16 -18.54 13.22
CA LYS A 201 1.09 -19.53 13.15
C LYS A 201 0.22 -19.36 11.90
N LEU A 202 -0.06 -18.12 11.51
CA LEU A 202 -0.80 -17.84 10.27
C LEU A 202 0.01 -18.26 9.06
N ILE A 203 1.32 -17.96 9.03
CA ILE A 203 2.22 -18.36 7.95
C ILE A 203 2.24 -19.88 7.81
N MET A 204 2.41 -20.61 8.89
CA MET A 204 2.42 -22.09 8.88
C MET A 204 1.09 -22.70 8.41
N LEU A 205 -0.04 -22.07 8.71
CA LEU A 205 -1.34 -22.58 8.29
C LEU A 205 -1.74 -22.20 6.87
N VAL A 206 -1.41 -20.98 6.44
CA VAL A 206 -1.82 -20.45 5.14
C VAL A 206 -0.80 -20.76 4.05
N GLY A 207 0.49 -20.85 4.41
CA GLY A 207 1.58 -21.13 3.47
C GLY A 207 1.35 -22.37 2.62
N PRO A 208 1.04 -23.55 3.19
CA PRO A 208 0.75 -24.76 2.42
C PRO A 208 -0.44 -24.62 1.46
N ALA A 209 -1.49 -23.89 1.83
CA ALA A 209 -2.63 -23.63 0.97
C ALA A 209 -2.24 -22.73 -0.22
N VAL A 210 -1.48 -21.67 0.04
CA VAL A 210 -0.92 -20.80 -1.01
C VAL A 210 0.03 -21.57 -1.92
N GLN A 211 0.89 -22.42 -1.35
CA GLN A 211 1.78 -23.30 -2.08
C GLN A 211 1.02 -24.20 -3.09
N SER A 212 -0.03 -24.86 -2.65
CA SER A 212 -0.82 -25.76 -3.50
C SER A 212 -1.52 -25.06 -4.66
N VAL A 213 -1.84 -23.77 -4.51
CA VAL A 213 -2.43 -22.96 -5.58
C VAL A 213 -1.37 -22.46 -6.55
N LEU A 214 -0.22 -21.96 -6.05
CA LEU A 214 0.85 -21.43 -6.90
C LEU A 214 1.60 -22.53 -7.64
N VAL A 215 1.86 -23.65 -6.97
CA VAL A 215 2.64 -24.79 -7.48
C VAL A 215 1.77 -26.05 -7.39
N PRO A 216 0.86 -26.28 -8.36
CA PRO A 216 0.04 -27.47 -8.36
C PRO A 216 0.90 -28.71 -8.57
N THR A 217 0.67 -29.73 -7.76
CA THR A 217 1.22 -31.05 -8.02
C THR A 217 0.55 -31.63 -9.27
N PRO A 218 1.29 -32.21 -10.21
CA PRO A 218 0.73 -32.80 -11.42
C PRO A 218 -0.22 -33.97 -11.13
#